data_2e0d4ded07bba08991ee8c65ba4c585f
#
_entry.id   2e0d4ded07bba08991ee8c65ba4c585f
#
_cell.length_a   1.000
_cell.length_b   1.000
_cell.length_c   1.000
_cell.angle_alpha   90.00
_cell.angle_beta   90.00
_cell.angle_gamma   90.00
#
_symmetry.space_group_name_H-M   'P 1'
#
loop_
_entity.id
_entity.type
_entity.pdbx_description
1 polymer ?
#
loop_
_entity_poly.entity_id
_entity_poly.type
_entity_poly.pdbx_seq_one_letter_code
_entity_poly.pdbx_strand_id
1 'polypeptide(L)'
;MPNLFHDIPARLPEELLTTLHSAGPVRIERIVSHGHSSPEEFWYDQAQPEWVVVLKGSARLRFEDASQPTDLRVGDFVHIPAHRRHRVEWTTPDEPTVWLAVFL
;
A
#
# COMPACT_ATOMS: atom_id res chain seq x y z
N MET A 1 15.76 -9.38 -15.81
CA MET A 1 14.93 -9.96 -14.73
C MET A 1 14.07 -8.85 -14.15
N PRO A 2 12.77 -9.08 -13.98
CA PRO A 2 11.92 -8.13 -13.28
C PRO A 2 12.41 -7.86 -11.86
N ASN A 3 12.27 -6.63 -11.41
CA ASN A 3 12.72 -6.20 -10.09
C ASN A 3 11.74 -5.18 -9.52
N LEU A 4 11.39 -5.33 -8.25
CA LEU A 4 10.39 -4.46 -7.60
C LEU A 4 10.82 -3.00 -7.49
N PHE A 5 12.12 -2.72 -7.60
CA PHE A 5 12.64 -1.36 -7.50
C PHE A 5 12.96 -0.72 -8.86
N HIS A 6 12.72 -1.44 -9.96
CA HIS A 6 12.95 -0.94 -11.30
C HIS A 6 11.69 -0.27 -11.87
N ASP A 7 11.91 0.56 -12.90
CA ASP A 7 10.83 1.19 -13.66
C ASP A 7 9.89 2.02 -12.78
N ILE A 8 10.48 2.76 -11.83
CA ILE A 8 9.75 3.71 -11.00
C ILE A 8 9.97 5.10 -11.61
N PRO A 9 8.90 5.74 -12.16
CA PRO A 9 9.03 7.09 -12.72
C PRO A 9 9.49 8.10 -11.68
N ALA A 10 10.30 9.08 -12.11
CA ALA A 10 10.75 10.15 -11.24
C ALA A 10 9.60 11.05 -10.76
N ARG A 11 8.52 11.10 -11.52
CA ARG A 11 7.31 11.86 -11.19
C ARG A 11 6.12 10.94 -11.18
N LEU A 12 5.37 10.98 -10.07
CA LEU A 12 4.15 10.19 -9.88
C LEU A 12 3.02 11.14 -9.51
N PRO A 13 2.22 11.63 -10.48
CA PRO A 13 1.06 12.46 -10.17
C PRO A 13 0.03 11.69 -9.34
N GLU A 14 -0.02 10.37 -9.52
CA GLU A 14 -0.87 9.46 -8.76
C GLU A 14 -0.05 8.25 -8.35
N GLU A 15 -0.55 7.47 -7.39
CA GLU A 15 0.08 6.19 -7.03
C GLU A 15 0.16 5.28 -8.25
N LEU A 16 1.26 4.57 -8.38
CA LEU A 16 1.47 3.61 -9.45
C LEU A 16 1.12 2.21 -8.94
N LEU A 17 0.10 1.60 -9.54
CA LEU A 17 -0.35 0.24 -9.23
C LEU A 17 0.04 -0.67 -10.37
N THR A 18 0.82 -1.71 -10.09
CA THR A 18 1.24 -2.68 -11.09
C THR A 18 0.89 -4.09 -10.62
N THR A 19 0.06 -4.79 -11.38
CA THR A 19 -0.21 -6.20 -11.10
C THR A 19 1.00 -7.01 -11.52
N LEU A 20 1.60 -7.70 -10.57
CA LEU A 20 2.79 -8.54 -10.82
C LEU A 20 2.39 -9.95 -11.22
N HIS A 21 1.33 -10.47 -10.63
CA HIS A 21 0.85 -11.82 -10.86
C HIS A 21 -0.58 -11.94 -10.37
N SER A 22 -1.37 -12.76 -11.05
CA SER A 22 -2.71 -13.12 -10.58
C SER A 22 -3.00 -14.57 -10.92
N ALA A 23 -3.63 -15.28 -9.98
CA ALA A 23 -3.99 -16.69 -10.14
C ALA A 23 -5.22 -16.98 -9.28
N GLY A 24 -6.35 -17.32 -9.92
CA GLY A 24 -7.62 -17.47 -9.21
C GLY A 24 -7.96 -16.19 -8.45
N PRO A 25 -8.29 -16.30 -7.15
CA PRO A 25 -8.60 -15.10 -6.35
C PRO A 25 -7.36 -14.32 -5.92
N VAL A 26 -6.16 -14.89 -6.08
CA VAL A 26 -4.92 -14.26 -5.60
C VAL A 26 -4.42 -13.23 -6.60
N ARG A 27 -4.09 -12.03 -6.10
CA ARG A 27 -3.47 -10.98 -6.89
C ARG A 27 -2.31 -10.39 -6.12
N ILE A 28 -1.16 -10.28 -6.78
CA ILE A 28 0.04 -9.69 -6.21
C ILE A 28 0.31 -8.39 -6.94
N GLU A 29 0.42 -7.29 -6.19
CA GLU A 29 0.60 -5.95 -6.75
C GLU A 29 1.78 -5.24 -6.14
N ARG A 30 2.50 -4.48 -6.98
CA ARG A 30 3.40 -3.45 -6.49
C ARG A 30 2.66 -2.13 -6.47
N ILE A 31 2.75 -1.42 -5.36
CA ILE A 31 2.20 -0.08 -5.22
C ILE A 31 3.37 0.87 -4.96
N VAL A 32 3.44 1.96 -5.70
CA VAL A 32 4.45 2.99 -5.47
C VAL A 32 3.75 4.30 -5.15
N SER A 33 4.07 4.86 -4.00
CA SER A 33 3.60 6.15 -3.53
C SER A 33 4.78 7.11 -3.41
N HIS A 34 4.54 8.40 -3.54
CA HIS A 34 5.56 9.41 -3.29
C HIS A 34 4.89 10.64 -2.68
N GLY A 35 4.70 10.61 -1.38
CA GLY A 35 3.95 11.64 -0.67
C GLY A 35 2.43 11.55 -0.83
N HIS A 36 1.93 10.52 -1.50
CA HIS A 36 0.49 10.34 -1.71
C HIS A 36 -0.20 9.89 -0.45
N SER A 37 -1.45 10.32 -0.30
CA SER A 37 -2.33 9.87 0.78
C SER A 37 -3.75 9.76 0.25
N SER A 38 -4.56 8.94 0.91
CA SER A 38 -5.99 8.87 0.62
C SER A 38 -6.67 10.17 1.06
N PRO A 39 -7.74 10.60 0.37
CA PRO A 39 -8.56 11.71 0.86
C PRO A 39 -9.07 11.43 2.28
N GLU A 40 -9.25 12.47 3.09
CA GLU A 40 -9.58 12.32 4.51
C GLU A 40 -10.85 11.51 4.78
N GLU A 41 -11.85 11.63 3.90
CA GLU A 41 -13.13 10.96 4.07
C GLU A 41 -13.22 9.64 3.31
N PHE A 42 -12.13 9.23 2.67
CA PHE A 42 -12.10 8.00 1.90
C PHE A 42 -11.66 6.83 2.77
N TRP A 43 -12.40 5.72 2.66
CA TRP A 43 -12.06 4.46 3.33
C TRP A 43 -12.09 3.33 2.32
N TYR A 44 -10.99 2.58 2.25
CA TYR A 44 -11.00 1.30 1.56
C TYR A 44 -11.86 0.32 2.34
N ASP A 45 -12.72 -0.39 1.62
CA ASP A 45 -13.58 -1.45 2.15
C ASP A 45 -13.60 -2.53 1.09
N GLN A 46 -12.77 -3.56 1.28
CA GLN A 46 -12.51 -4.55 0.25
C GLN A 46 -13.04 -5.92 0.65
N ALA A 47 -13.59 -6.64 -0.32
CA ALA A 47 -14.09 -8.00 -0.10
C ALA A 47 -12.95 -9.01 0.09
N GLN A 48 -11.77 -8.73 -0.47
CA GLN A 48 -10.61 -9.61 -0.32
C GLN A 48 -9.75 -9.20 0.86
N PRO A 49 -9.28 -10.15 1.68
CA PRO A 49 -8.20 -9.84 2.63
C PRO A 49 -6.95 -9.40 1.90
N GLU A 50 -6.17 -8.54 2.54
CA GLU A 50 -4.93 -8.01 1.98
C GLU A 50 -3.79 -8.21 2.97
N TRP A 51 -2.65 -8.67 2.47
CA TRP A 51 -1.40 -8.69 3.20
C TRP A 51 -0.45 -7.73 2.50
N VAL A 52 0.11 -6.77 3.23
CA VAL A 52 0.95 -5.74 2.62
C VAL A 52 2.22 -5.53 3.44
N VAL A 53 3.33 -5.33 2.74
CA VAL A 53 4.63 -5.04 3.34
C VAL A 53 5.26 -3.82 2.67
N VAL A 54 5.91 -2.97 3.46
CA VAL A 54 6.68 -1.84 2.94
C VAL A 54 8.11 -2.31 2.66
N LEU A 55 8.54 -2.19 1.41
CA LEU A 55 9.89 -2.59 0.98
C LEU A 55 10.85 -1.41 0.91
N LYS A 56 10.35 -0.20 0.75
CA LYS A 56 11.13 1.03 0.70
C LYS A 56 10.23 2.19 1.13
N GLY A 57 10.82 3.20 1.75
CA GLY A 57 10.09 4.38 2.20
C GLY A 57 9.44 4.19 3.55
N SER A 58 8.36 4.91 3.79
CA SER A 58 7.58 4.82 5.03
C SER A 58 6.17 5.34 4.80
N ALA A 59 5.24 4.83 5.60
CA ALA A 59 3.83 5.14 5.45
C ALA A 59 3.11 5.08 6.78
N ARG A 60 1.88 5.59 6.78
CA ARG A 60 0.99 5.54 7.94
C ARG A 60 -0.39 5.14 7.46
N LEU A 61 -0.92 4.08 8.05
CA LEU A 61 -2.29 3.64 7.83
C LEU A 61 -3.18 4.10 8.97
N ARG A 62 -4.42 4.39 8.64
CA ARG A 62 -5.48 4.67 9.62
C ARG A 62 -6.55 3.60 9.43
N PHE A 63 -6.87 2.89 10.51
CA PHE A 63 -8.02 1.98 10.55
C PHE A 63 -9.19 2.71 11.20
N GLU A 64 -10.38 2.60 10.61
CA GLU A 64 -11.55 3.29 11.14
C GLU A 64 -11.89 2.83 12.56
N ASP A 65 -11.65 1.56 12.86
CA ASP A 65 -11.96 0.95 14.15
C ASP A 65 -10.86 1.10 15.20
N ALA A 66 -9.81 1.87 14.90
CA ALA A 66 -8.68 2.04 15.82
C ALA A 66 -8.50 3.51 16.18
N SER A 67 -8.14 3.78 17.45
CA SER A 67 -7.93 5.14 17.95
C SER A 67 -6.57 5.72 17.55
N GLN A 68 -5.60 4.88 17.21
CA GLN A 68 -4.25 5.29 16.85
C GLN A 68 -3.89 4.84 15.43
N PRO A 69 -3.13 5.66 14.69
CA PRO A 69 -2.63 5.24 13.38
C PRO A 69 -1.56 4.17 13.52
N THR A 70 -1.32 3.45 12.43
CA THR A 70 -0.27 2.43 12.32
C THR A 70 0.83 2.94 11.42
N ASP A 71 2.02 3.14 11.97
CA ASP A 71 3.21 3.52 11.20
C ASP A 71 3.86 2.27 10.62
N LEU A 72 4.25 2.35 9.35
CA LEU A 72 4.93 1.28 8.64
C LEU A 72 6.27 1.77 8.13
N ARG A 73 7.32 1.05 8.49
CA ARG A 73 8.70 1.25 8.01
C ARG A 73 9.10 0.07 7.15
N VAL A 74 10.26 0.17 6.53
CA VAL A 74 10.80 -0.91 5.70
C VAL A 74 10.80 -2.23 6.47
N GLY A 75 10.19 -3.25 5.89
CA GLY A 75 10.04 -4.57 6.47
C GLY A 75 8.80 -4.78 7.31
N ASP A 76 8.10 -3.70 7.69
CA ASP A 76 6.84 -3.84 8.43
C ASP A 76 5.75 -4.36 7.50
N PHE A 77 4.95 -5.29 7.99
CA PHE A 77 3.83 -5.83 7.24
C PHE A 77 2.58 -5.88 8.10
N VAL A 78 1.43 -5.91 7.45
CA VAL A 78 0.16 -5.97 8.12
C VAL A 78 -0.82 -6.82 7.32
N HIS A 79 -1.64 -7.61 8.01
CA HIS A 79 -2.77 -8.31 7.41
C HIS A 79 -4.03 -7.49 7.65
N ILE A 80 -4.73 -7.16 6.57
CA ILE A 80 -5.97 -6.39 6.62
C ILE A 80 -7.11 -7.33 6.26
N PRO A 81 -7.96 -7.72 7.22
CA PRO A 81 -9.10 -8.60 6.94
C PRO A 81 -10.07 -7.98 5.96
N ALA A 82 -10.87 -8.83 5.30
CA ALA A 82 -11.93 -8.37 4.43
C ALA A 82 -12.83 -7.36 5.17
N HIS A 83 -13.20 -6.28 4.47
CA HIS A 83 -14.11 -5.24 4.96
C HIS A 83 -13.60 -4.45 6.17
N ARG A 84 -12.35 -4.61 6.58
CA ARG A 84 -11.77 -3.72 7.59
C ARG A 84 -11.44 -2.39 6.93
N ARG A 85 -12.18 -1.36 7.27
CA ARG A 85 -12.05 -0.04 6.65
C ARG A 85 -10.75 0.63 7.06
N HIS A 86 -10.00 1.08 6.06
CA HIS A 86 -8.68 1.66 6.26
C HIS A 86 -8.38 2.67 5.15
N ARG A 87 -7.37 3.50 5.40
CA ARG A 87 -6.88 4.46 4.41
C ARG A 87 -5.40 4.71 4.62
N VAL A 88 -4.73 5.18 3.58
CA VAL A 88 -3.34 5.64 3.67
C VAL A 88 -3.37 7.08 4.15
N GLU A 89 -3.00 7.30 5.40
CA GLU A 89 -3.02 8.63 6.00
C GLU A 89 -1.84 9.47 5.55
N TRP A 90 -0.70 8.83 5.29
CA TRP A 90 0.53 9.54 4.93
C TRP A 90 1.52 8.58 4.27
N THR A 91 2.28 9.08 3.30
CA THR A 91 3.51 8.46 2.82
C THR A 91 4.58 9.53 2.77
N THR A 92 5.86 9.12 2.93
CA THR A 92 6.95 10.10 2.94
C THR A 92 7.06 10.84 1.60
N PRO A 93 7.24 12.18 1.62
CA PRO A 93 7.52 12.92 0.40
C PRO A 93 8.98 12.86 -0.04
N ASP A 94 9.86 12.30 0.80
CA ASP A 94 11.32 12.36 0.60
C ASP A 94 11.84 11.31 -0.38
N GLU A 95 11.11 10.23 -0.56
CA GLU A 95 11.48 9.12 -1.45
C GLU A 95 10.24 8.33 -1.85
N PRO A 96 10.32 7.54 -2.93
CA PRO A 96 9.23 6.63 -3.24
C PRO A 96 9.03 5.59 -2.13
N THR A 97 7.78 5.31 -1.80
CA THR A 97 7.41 4.19 -0.92
C THR A 97 6.95 3.04 -1.80
N VAL A 98 7.65 1.93 -1.70
CA VAL A 98 7.34 0.72 -2.47
C VAL A 98 6.66 -0.29 -1.56
N TRP A 99 5.46 -0.68 -1.92
CA TRP A 99 4.66 -1.66 -1.19
C TRP A 99 4.51 -2.91 -2.03
N LEU A 100 4.48 -4.05 -1.37
CA LEU A 100 4.06 -5.30 -1.99
C LEU A 100 2.76 -5.71 -1.32
N ALA A 101 1.69 -5.80 -2.10
CA ALA A 101 0.36 -6.16 -1.61
C ALA A 101 -0.07 -7.50 -2.22
N VAL A 102 -0.58 -8.38 -1.36
CA VAL A 102 -1.12 -9.67 -1.77
C VAL A 102 -2.59 -9.69 -1.36
N PHE A 103 -3.48 -9.78 -2.35
CA PHE A 103 -4.92 -9.91 -2.14
C PHE A 103 -5.28 -11.39 -2.23
N LEU A 104 -6.00 -11.86 -1.23
CA LEU A 104 -6.25 -13.29 -1.04
C LEU A 104 -7.71 -13.74 -1.27
#